data_a2f78892da0d2d674f20c675e71b86e3
#
_entry.id   a2f78892da0d2d674f20c675e71b86e3
#
_cell.length_a   1.000
_cell.length_b   1.000
_cell.length_c   1.000
_cell.angle_alpha   90.00
_cell.angle_beta   90.00
_cell.angle_gamma   90.00
#
_symmetry.space_group_name_H-M   'P 1'
#
loop_
_entity.id
_entity.type
_entity.pdbx_description
1 polymer ?
#
loop_
_entity_poly.entity_id
_entity_poly.type
_entity_poly.pdbx_seq_one_letter_code
_entity_poly.pdbx_strand_id
1 'polypeptide(L)'
;YKRQLYDWVVQEIGYEHPPKQIEFAKLYLTNVITGKRYIKRLVDEGIVDGWDDPRLVTIAALRRRGFTPESIKSFMELVGVTKSNSSNDYAMLEYCIRNDLKPKAPRVMAVLDPIKLVIDNYPEGQVEYLDAMVNMENPDLGYEKVPFERELWIDRDDFMEEPPKKYFRLFPGNEVRLMNAYFVKCVDFEKDENGKVTVVHCTYDPITKNGTGFTGRKVKGTIHWVPVHHCKKAV
;
A
#
# COMPACT_ATOMS: atom_id res chain seq x y z
N TYR A 1 -10.62 34.17 -32.78
CA TYR A 1 -10.02 34.09 -34.12
C TYR A 1 -9.72 32.67 -34.59
N LYS A 2 -9.00 31.84 -33.80
CA LYS A 2 -8.60 30.48 -34.20
C LYS A 2 -9.79 29.56 -34.47
N ARG A 3 -10.84 29.64 -33.67
CA ARG A 3 -12.05 28.83 -33.78
C ARG A 3 -12.84 29.21 -35.04
N GLN A 4 -13.00 30.51 -35.29
CA GLN A 4 -13.66 31.02 -36.48
C GLN A 4 -12.95 30.60 -37.76
N LEU A 5 -11.61 30.66 -37.79
CA LEU A 5 -10.82 30.21 -38.93
C LEU A 5 -10.99 28.68 -39.13
N TYR A 6 -11.00 27.90 -38.08
CA TYR A 6 -11.24 26.45 -38.16
C TYR A 6 -12.63 26.16 -38.76
N ASP A 7 -13.66 26.77 -38.19
CA ASP A 7 -15.04 26.57 -38.64
C ASP A 7 -15.20 26.96 -40.11
N TRP A 8 -14.59 28.09 -40.55
CA TRP A 8 -14.56 28.52 -41.94
C TRP A 8 -13.86 27.50 -42.84
N VAL A 9 -12.67 27.03 -42.52
CA VAL A 9 -11.94 26.02 -43.29
C VAL A 9 -12.76 24.73 -43.45
N VAL A 10 -13.36 24.23 -42.38
CA VAL A 10 -14.16 23.01 -42.44
C VAL A 10 -15.41 23.18 -43.31
N GLN A 11 -16.01 24.37 -43.30
CA GLN A 11 -17.15 24.71 -44.15
C GLN A 11 -16.75 24.81 -45.64
N GLU A 12 -15.64 25.46 -45.95
CA GLU A 12 -15.13 25.58 -47.32
C GLU A 12 -14.72 24.23 -47.94
N ILE A 13 -14.25 23.29 -47.15
CA ILE A 13 -13.92 21.91 -47.60
C ILE A 13 -15.20 21.09 -47.87
N GLY A 14 -16.38 21.55 -47.41
CA GLY A 14 -17.64 20.88 -47.63
C GLY A 14 -17.83 19.59 -46.83
N TYR A 15 -17.34 19.54 -45.56
CA TYR A 15 -17.51 18.38 -44.71
C TYR A 15 -18.98 18.20 -44.31
N GLU A 16 -19.58 17.03 -44.61
CA GLU A 16 -20.98 16.72 -44.27
C GLU A 16 -21.22 16.68 -42.73
N HIS A 17 -20.22 16.19 -41.96
CA HIS A 17 -20.27 16.10 -40.50
C HIS A 17 -19.06 16.79 -39.90
N PRO A 18 -19.05 18.13 -39.81
CA PRO A 18 -17.87 18.88 -39.36
C PRO A 18 -17.55 18.59 -37.92
N PRO A 19 -16.30 18.20 -37.58
CA PRO A 19 -15.85 18.06 -36.24
C PRO A 19 -15.83 19.41 -35.52
N LYS A 20 -16.16 19.43 -34.25
CA LYS A 20 -16.16 20.64 -33.40
C LYS A 20 -14.82 20.80 -32.69
N GLN A 21 -14.28 22.01 -32.76
CA GLN A 21 -13.12 22.37 -31.94
C GLN A 21 -13.57 22.55 -30.47
N ILE A 22 -13.01 21.73 -29.57
CA ILE A 22 -13.25 21.81 -28.13
C ILE A 22 -11.97 22.27 -27.47
N GLU A 23 -12.06 23.31 -26.65
CA GLU A 23 -10.97 23.83 -25.82
C GLU A 23 -11.20 23.44 -24.36
N PHE A 24 -10.15 22.95 -23.74
CA PHE A 24 -10.16 22.60 -22.32
C PHE A 24 -8.84 23.01 -21.67
N ALA A 25 -8.90 23.26 -20.36
CA ALA A 25 -7.74 23.67 -19.60
C ALA A 25 -6.82 22.49 -19.29
N LYS A 26 -5.58 22.82 -18.98
CA LYS A 26 -4.62 21.84 -18.49
C LYS A 26 -4.96 21.43 -17.05
N LEU A 27 -4.94 20.14 -16.81
CA LEU A 27 -5.01 19.57 -15.46
C LEU A 27 -3.65 19.72 -14.76
N TYR A 28 -3.66 20.32 -13.58
CA TYR A 28 -2.51 20.37 -12.67
C TYR A 28 -2.79 19.50 -11.45
N LEU A 29 -1.75 18.82 -10.99
CA LEU A 29 -1.73 18.08 -9.74
C LEU A 29 -0.76 18.73 -8.77
N THR A 30 -1.11 18.76 -7.48
CA THR A 30 -0.22 19.29 -6.44
C THR A 30 1.03 18.41 -6.30
N ASN A 31 2.16 19.02 -6.03
CA ASN A 31 3.44 18.38 -5.71
C ASN A 31 3.98 17.42 -6.79
N VAL A 32 3.51 17.51 -8.04
CA VAL A 32 4.00 16.67 -9.13
C VAL A 32 4.33 17.47 -10.38
N ILE A 33 5.31 16.99 -11.13
CA ILE A 33 5.72 17.57 -12.40
C ILE A 33 4.98 16.86 -13.54
N THR A 34 4.08 17.56 -14.23
CA THR A 34 3.33 17.03 -15.37
C THR A 34 3.87 17.50 -16.74
N GLY A 35 4.78 18.46 -16.76
CA GLY A 35 5.30 19.06 -17.97
C GLY A 35 6.32 18.18 -18.68
N LYS A 36 6.05 17.76 -19.93
CA LYS A 36 6.93 16.89 -20.73
C LYS A 36 8.38 17.38 -20.79
N ARG A 37 8.59 18.70 -20.89
CA ARG A 37 9.95 19.30 -20.93
C ARG A 37 10.75 19.01 -19.66
N TYR A 38 10.12 19.12 -18.50
CA TYR A 38 10.75 18.87 -17.21
C TYR A 38 11.00 17.36 -16.98
N ILE A 39 10.04 16.52 -17.35
CA ILE A 39 10.20 15.06 -17.26
C ILE A 39 11.36 14.60 -18.15
N LYS A 40 11.42 15.11 -19.41
CA LYS A 40 12.52 14.80 -20.31
C LYS A 40 13.87 15.17 -19.70
N ARG A 41 13.98 16.35 -19.08
CA ARG A 41 15.19 16.77 -18.40
C ARG A 41 15.60 15.83 -17.26
N LEU A 42 14.65 15.36 -16.44
CA LEU A 42 14.95 14.41 -15.35
C LEU A 42 15.48 13.07 -15.91
N VAL A 43 14.98 12.63 -17.05
CA VAL A 43 15.46 11.40 -17.73
C VAL A 43 16.85 11.64 -18.36
N ASP A 44 17.05 12.74 -19.08
CA ASP A 44 18.31 13.08 -19.75
C ASP A 44 19.46 13.28 -18.73
N GLU A 45 19.19 13.83 -17.55
CA GLU A 45 20.15 14.03 -16.46
C GLU A 45 20.34 12.76 -15.58
N GLY A 46 19.64 11.67 -15.85
CA GLY A 46 19.75 10.41 -15.10
C GLY A 46 19.20 10.47 -13.68
N ILE A 47 18.37 11.47 -13.36
CA ILE A 47 17.74 11.61 -12.03
C ILE A 47 16.66 10.54 -11.85
N VAL A 48 16.01 10.15 -12.94
CA VAL A 48 15.05 9.04 -13.01
C VAL A 48 15.49 8.06 -14.10
N ASP A 49 15.15 6.79 -13.94
CA ASP A 49 15.61 5.71 -14.83
C ASP A 49 14.97 5.72 -16.22
N GLY A 50 13.83 6.39 -16.36
CA GLY A 50 13.12 6.47 -17.63
C GLY A 50 11.73 7.10 -17.49
N TRP A 51 10.96 7.09 -18.58
CA TRP A 51 9.61 7.64 -18.61
C TRP A 51 8.57 6.83 -17.80
N ASP A 52 8.89 5.62 -17.45
CA ASP A 52 8.09 4.71 -16.63
C ASP A 52 8.57 4.63 -15.18
N ASP A 53 9.53 5.49 -14.79
CA ASP A 53 10.01 5.55 -13.40
C ASP A 53 8.83 5.78 -12.44
N PRO A 54 8.68 4.94 -11.38
CA PRO A 54 7.54 5.03 -10.46
C PRO A 54 7.41 6.37 -9.74
N ARG A 55 8.46 7.18 -9.70
CA ARG A 55 8.45 8.54 -9.12
C ARG A 55 7.72 9.56 -10.00
N LEU A 56 7.47 9.23 -11.26
CA LEU A 56 6.80 10.10 -12.23
C LEU A 56 5.27 9.88 -12.25
N VAL A 57 4.56 10.79 -12.90
CA VAL A 57 3.10 10.73 -13.13
C VAL A 57 2.74 10.51 -14.60
N THR A 58 3.64 9.96 -15.38
CA THR A 58 3.33 9.52 -16.73
C THR A 58 2.37 8.33 -16.70
N ILE A 59 1.61 8.11 -17.75
CA ILE A 59 0.72 6.92 -17.82
C ILE A 59 1.53 5.62 -17.69
N ALA A 60 2.73 5.57 -18.26
CA ALA A 60 3.63 4.42 -18.11
C ALA A 60 4.06 4.20 -16.66
N ALA A 61 4.43 5.26 -15.95
CA ALA A 61 4.79 5.21 -14.54
C ALA A 61 3.61 4.82 -13.64
N LEU A 62 2.44 5.41 -13.85
CA LEU A 62 1.22 5.05 -13.13
C LEU A 62 0.87 3.58 -13.36
N ARG A 63 0.94 3.09 -14.60
CA ARG A 63 0.73 1.67 -14.91
C ARG A 63 1.71 0.76 -14.17
N ARG A 64 3.00 1.11 -14.15
CA ARG A 64 4.04 0.38 -13.41
C ARG A 64 3.78 0.35 -11.90
N ARG A 65 3.21 1.42 -11.35
CA ARG A 65 2.76 1.51 -9.94
C ARG A 65 1.47 0.75 -9.65
N GLY A 66 0.82 0.15 -10.65
CA GLY A 66 -0.40 -0.62 -10.48
C GLY A 66 -1.70 0.18 -10.58
N PHE A 67 -1.65 1.43 -11.09
CA PHE A 67 -2.88 2.18 -11.39
C PHE A 67 -3.65 1.51 -12.54
N THR A 68 -4.92 1.26 -12.29
CA THR A 68 -5.83 0.67 -13.28
C THR A 68 -6.39 1.73 -14.23
N PRO A 69 -6.76 1.38 -15.47
CA PRO A 69 -7.47 2.30 -16.36
C PRO A 69 -8.75 2.86 -15.75
N GLU A 70 -9.48 2.03 -14.98
CA GLU A 70 -10.72 2.40 -14.29
C GLU A 70 -10.48 3.48 -13.26
N SER A 71 -9.42 3.35 -12.44
CA SER A 71 -9.08 4.36 -11.43
C SER A 71 -8.72 5.71 -12.05
N ILE A 72 -8.01 5.71 -13.18
CA ILE A 72 -7.64 6.93 -13.90
C ILE A 72 -8.88 7.58 -14.54
N LYS A 73 -9.79 6.78 -15.12
CA LYS A 73 -11.06 7.28 -15.66
C LYS A 73 -11.92 7.89 -14.56
N SER A 74 -12.09 7.20 -13.43
CA SER A 74 -12.84 7.70 -12.28
C SER A 74 -12.26 9.01 -11.74
N PHE A 75 -10.93 9.14 -11.72
CA PHE A 75 -10.29 10.40 -11.37
C PHE A 75 -10.63 11.52 -12.36
N MET A 76 -10.59 11.25 -13.66
CA MET A 76 -10.94 12.24 -14.71
C MET A 76 -12.42 12.64 -14.64
N GLU A 77 -13.31 11.73 -14.32
CA GLU A 77 -14.73 12.00 -14.11
C GLU A 77 -14.96 12.89 -12.87
N LEU A 78 -14.22 12.60 -11.77
CA LEU A 78 -14.30 13.36 -10.53
C LEU A 78 -13.81 14.81 -10.71
N VAL A 79 -12.73 15.00 -11.44
CA VAL A 79 -12.15 16.34 -11.73
C VAL A 79 -12.99 17.08 -12.76
N GLY A 80 -13.54 16.37 -13.76
CA GLY A 80 -14.28 16.93 -14.87
C GLY A 80 -13.40 17.66 -15.88
N VAL A 81 -14.00 18.01 -17.01
CA VAL A 81 -13.37 18.81 -18.06
C VAL A 81 -13.82 20.26 -17.94
N THR A 82 -12.91 21.16 -17.63
CA THR A 82 -13.17 22.60 -17.43
C THR A 82 -12.44 23.46 -18.44
N LYS A 83 -12.88 24.70 -18.66
CA LYS A 83 -12.17 25.68 -19.49
C LYS A 83 -11.15 26.50 -18.70
N SER A 84 -11.27 26.56 -17.39
CA SER A 84 -10.33 27.24 -16.49
C SER A 84 -9.33 26.26 -15.90
N ASN A 85 -8.08 26.71 -15.75
CA ASN A 85 -7.05 25.88 -15.09
C ASN A 85 -7.46 25.54 -13.68
N SER A 86 -7.37 24.26 -13.34
CA SER A 86 -7.62 23.74 -11.98
C SER A 86 -6.40 23.02 -11.48
N SER A 87 -6.08 23.21 -10.20
CA SER A 87 -5.09 22.40 -9.50
C SER A 87 -5.84 21.45 -8.58
N ASN A 88 -5.60 20.16 -8.77
CA ASN A 88 -6.24 19.10 -7.99
C ASN A 88 -5.23 18.45 -7.08
N ASP A 89 -5.68 18.02 -5.92
CA ASP A 89 -4.81 17.31 -4.98
C ASP A 89 -4.46 15.92 -5.54
N TYR A 90 -3.18 15.55 -5.47
CA TYR A 90 -2.70 14.22 -5.84
C TYR A 90 -3.40 13.12 -5.02
N ALA A 91 -3.76 13.40 -3.78
CA ALA A 91 -4.52 12.50 -2.93
C ALA A 91 -5.86 12.06 -3.53
N MET A 92 -6.48 12.86 -4.42
CA MET A 92 -7.70 12.47 -5.14
C MET A 92 -7.43 11.33 -6.12
N LEU A 93 -6.30 11.35 -6.81
CA LEU A 93 -5.88 10.25 -7.69
C LEU A 93 -5.59 8.98 -6.88
N GLU A 94 -4.91 9.12 -5.74
CA GLU A 94 -4.67 8.00 -4.82
C GLU A 94 -5.98 7.44 -4.23
N TYR A 95 -6.94 8.28 -3.95
CA TYR A 95 -8.27 7.85 -3.51
C TYR A 95 -8.97 6.99 -4.57
N CYS A 96 -8.92 7.37 -5.83
CA CYS A 96 -9.53 6.61 -6.92
C CYS A 96 -8.91 5.22 -7.07
N ILE A 97 -7.56 5.10 -7.04
CA ILE A 97 -6.90 3.78 -7.12
C ILE A 97 -7.19 2.92 -5.89
N ARG A 98 -7.19 3.53 -4.70
CA ARG A 98 -7.52 2.80 -3.46
C ARG A 98 -8.92 2.23 -3.50
N ASN A 99 -9.91 3.00 -3.95
CA ASN A 99 -11.29 2.54 -4.06
C ASN A 99 -11.47 1.45 -5.11
N ASP A 100 -10.77 1.55 -6.24
CA ASP A 100 -10.84 0.52 -7.28
C ASP A 100 -10.19 -0.79 -6.85
N LEU A 101 -9.03 -0.73 -6.20
CA LEU A 101 -8.31 -1.94 -5.76
C LEU A 101 -8.90 -2.57 -4.49
N LYS A 102 -9.60 -1.80 -3.67
CA LYS A 102 -10.11 -2.22 -2.37
C LYS A 102 -10.89 -3.54 -2.41
N PRO A 103 -11.84 -3.75 -3.33
CA PRO A 103 -12.55 -5.03 -3.47
C PRO A 103 -11.83 -6.06 -4.36
N LYS A 104 -10.79 -5.69 -5.12
CA LYS A 104 -10.21 -6.54 -6.17
C LYS A 104 -8.87 -7.15 -5.78
N ALA A 105 -8.05 -6.39 -5.06
CA ALA A 105 -6.67 -6.79 -4.80
C ALA A 105 -6.56 -7.77 -3.64
N PRO A 106 -5.74 -8.83 -3.76
CA PRO A 106 -5.35 -9.63 -2.62
C PRO A 106 -4.57 -8.77 -1.61
N ARG A 107 -4.79 -9.02 -0.33
CA ARG A 107 -4.11 -8.30 0.76
C ARG A 107 -3.08 -9.20 1.38
N VAL A 108 -1.83 -8.77 1.35
CA VAL A 108 -0.70 -9.48 1.92
C VAL A 108 -0.12 -8.70 3.10
N MET A 109 0.49 -9.41 4.03
CA MET A 109 1.30 -8.78 5.06
C MET A 109 2.65 -8.43 4.48
N ALA A 110 3.14 -7.21 4.76
CA ALA A 110 4.46 -6.74 4.39
C ALA A 110 5.12 -6.08 5.60
N VAL A 111 6.43 -6.30 5.75
CA VAL A 111 7.27 -5.71 6.79
C VAL A 111 8.36 -4.92 6.09
N LEU A 112 8.42 -3.61 6.35
CA LEU A 112 9.32 -2.68 5.64
C LEU A 112 10.65 -2.50 6.37
N ASP A 113 10.64 -2.28 7.69
CA ASP A 113 11.84 -2.20 8.54
C ASP A 113 11.82 -3.37 9.54
N PRO A 114 12.33 -4.55 9.13
CA PRO A 114 12.17 -5.77 9.90
C PRO A 114 12.98 -5.78 11.20
N ILE A 115 12.34 -6.25 12.25
CA ILE A 115 12.95 -6.68 13.52
C ILE A 115 12.51 -8.11 13.79
N LYS A 116 13.42 -8.96 14.30
CA LYS A 116 13.11 -10.36 14.58
C LYS A 116 12.24 -10.48 15.83
N LEU A 117 11.17 -11.28 15.73
CA LEU A 117 10.37 -11.74 16.87
C LEU A 117 10.53 -13.25 17.00
N VAL A 118 10.91 -13.72 18.20
CA VAL A 118 11.05 -15.14 18.51
C VAL A 118 9.96 -15.53 19.51
N ILE A 119 9.22 -16.59 19.19
CA ILE A 119 8.19 -17.14 20.08
C ILE A 119 8.81 -18.29 20.86
N ASP A 120 9.24 -18.00 22.11
CA ASP A 120 10.08 -18.90 22.91
C ASP A 120 9.39 -20.24 23.22
N ASN A 121 8.09 -20.23 23.43
CA ASN A 121 7.30 -21.42 23.73
C ASN A 121 6.65 -22.08 22.49
N TYR A 122 7.02 -21.66 21.26
CA TYR A 122 6.60 -22.35 20.04
C TYR A 122 7.59 -23.45 19.69
N PRO A 123 7.14 -24.68 19.32
CA PRO A 123 8.04 -25.79 19.04
C PRO A 123 9.03 -25.50 17.91
N GLU A 124 10.30 -25.88 18.09
CA GLU A 124 11.32 -25.74 17.05
C GLU A 124 11.00 -26.57 15.82
N GLY A 125 11.24 -26.01 14.65
CA GLY A 125 11.03 -26.67 13.35
C GLY A 125 9.57 -26.92 12.99
N GLN A 126 8.62 -26.55 13.85
CA GLN A 126 7.20 -26.67 13.52
C GLN A 126 6.76 -25.51 12.62
N VAL A 127 6.10 -25.84 11.52
CA VAL A 127 5.43 -24.90 10.65
C VAL A 127 3.94 -25.24 10.61
N GLU A 128 3.12 -24.28 10.96
CA GLU A 128 1.66 -24.39 10.91
C GLU A 128 1.11 -23.49 9.79
N TYR A 129 0.10 -23.95 9.07
CA TYR A 129 -0.56 -23.15 8.04
C TYR A 129 -1.87 -22.58 8.56
N LEU A 130 -1.93 -21.27 8.68
CA LEU A 130 -3.09 -20.52 9.17
C LEU A 130 -3.93 -20.00 8.02
N ASP A 131 -5.25 -19.99 8.20
CA ASP A 131 -6.17 -19.41 7.24
C ASP A 131 -6.20 -17.88 7.35
N ALA A 132 -5.82 -17.20 6.29
CA ALA A 132 -5.94 -15.76 6.16
C ALA A 132 -6.91 -15.43 5.02
N MET A 133 -7.90 -14.57 5.28
CA MET A 133 -8.80 -14.11 4.23
C MET A 133 -8.03 -13.28 3.21
N VAL A 134 -8.14 -13.64 1.93
CA VAL A 134 -7.42 -12.97 0.84
C VAL A 134 -7.81 -11.49 0.74
N ASN A 135 -9.10 -11.19 0.93
CA ASN A 135 -9.59 -9.81 0.99
C ASN A 135 -10.82 -9.73 1.89
N MET A 136 -10.74 -8.92 2.95
CA MET A 136 -11.85 -8.75 3.92
C MET A 136 -13.08 -8.06 3.33
N GLU A 137 -12.93 -7.33 2.22
CA GLU A 137 -14.02 -6.62 1.54
C GLU A 137 -14.65 -7.46 0.42
N ASN A 138 -14.00 -8.54 0.03
CA ASN A 138 -14.48 -9.47 -0.98
C ASN A 138 -14.26 -10.92 -0.52
N PRO A 139 -15.19 -11.47 0.25
CA PRO A 139 -15.11 -12.85 0.74
C PRO A 139 -15.05 -13.92 -0.36
N ASP A 140 -15.52 -13.59 -1.58
CA ASP A 140 -15.50 -14.52 -2.72
C ASP A 140 -14.10 -14.89 -3.18
N LEU A 141 -13.09 -14.10 -2.82
CA LEU A 141 -11.68 -14.42 -3.05
C LEU A 141 -11.16 -15.53 -2.12
N GLY A 142 -11.91 -15.91 -1.10
CA GLY A 142 -11.61 -17.03 -0.22
C GLY A 142 -10.46 -16.77 0.75
N TYR A 143 -9.75 -17.86 1.08
CA TYR A 143 -8.68 -17.87 2.07
C TYR A 143 -7.39 -18.38 1.46
N GLU A 144 -6.29 -17.86 1.96
CA GLU A 144 -4.93 -18.31 1.67
C GLU A 144 -4.31 -18.94 2.92
N LYS A 145 -3.45 -19.95 2.72
CA LYS A 145 -2.69 -20.59 3.78
C LYS A 145 -1.39 -19.85 4.01
N VAL A 146 -1.26 -19.21 5.18
CA VAL A 146 -0.06 -18.46 5.58
C VAL A 146 0.76 -19.32 6.55
N PRO A 147 2.05 -19.60 6.24
CA PRO A 147 2.90 -20.36 7.15
C PRO A 147 3.21 -19.54 8.41
N PHE A 148 3.09 -20.18 9.57
CA PHE A 148 3.41 -19.64 10.88
C PHE A 148 4.47 -20.51 11.54
N GLU A 149 5.53 -19.90 12.04
CA GLU A 149 6.68 -20.56 12.63
C GLU A 149 7.18 -19.82 13.88
N ARG A 150 8.21 -20.36 14.52
CA ARG A 150 8.77 -19.79 15.75
C ARG A 150 9.41 -18.42 15.55
N GLU A 151 10.08 -18.19 14.41
CA GLU A 151 10.78 -16.94 14.08
C GLU A 151 10.01 -16.13 13.05
N LEU A 152 9.70 -14.91 13.40
CA LEU A 152 8.92 -13.99 12.58
C LEU A 152 9.67 -12.67 12.38
N TRP A 153 9.38 -11.97 11.30
CA TRP A 153 9.69 -10.55 11.13
C TRP A 153 8.45 -9.72 11.46
N ILE A 154 8.62 -8.69 12.27
CA ILE A 154 7.62 -7.64 12.52
C ILE A 154 8.20 -6.29 12.12
N ASP A 155 7.36 -5.29 11.92
CA ASP A 155 7.84 -3.94 11.65
C ASP A 155 8.44 -3.33 12.92
N ARG A 156 9.54 -2.61 12.80
CA ARG A 156 10.23 -1.98 13.94
C ARG A 156 9.33 -1.03 14.71
N ASP A 157 8.46 -0.31 14.02
CA ASP A 157 7.50 0.61 14.61
C ASP A 157 6.41 -0.11 15.43
N ASP A 158 6.30 -1.43 15.28
CA ASP A 158 5.39 -2.26 16.06
C ASP A 158 5.95 -2.67 17.45
N PHE A 159 7.22 -2.33 17.72
CA PHE A 159 7.84 -2.55 19.03
C PHE A 159 8.45 -1.26 19.60
N MET A 160 8.26 -1.01 20.89
CA MET A 160 8.85 0.10 21.60
C MET A 160 9.19 -0.30 23.06
N GLU A 161 10.40 -0.01 23.51
CA GLU A 161 10.83 -0.34 24.88
C GLU A 161 10.08 0.49 25.93
N GLU A 162 10.04 1.81 25.71
CA GLU A 162 9.35 2.77 26.58
C GLU A 162 8.24 3.49 25.80
N PRO A 163 7.04 2.91 25.72
CA PRO A 163 5.99 3.45 24.90
C PRO A 163 5.33 4.70 25.49
N PRO A 164 4.92 5.67 24.66
CA PRO A 164 4.10 6.78 25.10
C PRO A 164 2.68 6.33 25.46
N LYS A 165 1.94 7.18 26.17
CA LYS A 165 0.51 6.95 26.44
C LYS A 165 -0.24 6.71 25.14
N LYS A 166 -1.11 5.68 25.12
CA LYS A 166 -1.94 5.25 23.95
C LYS A 166 -1.17 4.53 22.85
N TYR A 167 0.03 3.99 23.13
CA TYR A 167 0.67 3.05 22.24
C TYR A 167 0.05 1.66 22.45
N PHE A 168 -0.57 1.10 21.43
CA PHE A 168 -1.30 -0.17 21.50
C PHE A 168 -0.61 -1.31 20.76
N ARG A 169 0.70 -1.19 20.55
CA ARG A 169 1.52 -2.20 19.91
C ARG A 169 2.39 -2.93 20.94
N LEU A 170 3.41 -3.66 20.52
CA LEU A 170 4.20 -4.53 21.37
C LEU A 170 5.23 -3.72 22.19
N PHE A 171 5.31 -4.02 23.49
CA PHE A 171 6.32 -3.52 24.42
C PHE A 171 6.48 -4.51 25.57
N PRO A 172 7.54 -4.44 26.40
CA PRO A 172 7.77 -5.38 27.50
C PRO A 172 6.56 -5.55 28.40
N GLY A 173 6.11 -6.80 28.55
CA GLY A 173 4.94 -7.17 29.35
C GLY A 173 3.58 -6.98 28.67
N ASN A 174 3.50 -6.36 27.50
CA ASN A 174 2.25 -6.16 26.75
C ASN A 174 1.93 -7.34 25.84
N GLU A 175 0.65 -7.50 25.56
CA GLU A 175 0.11 -8.53 24.69
C GLU A 175 -0.57 -7.90 23.49
N VAL A 176 -0.30 -8.45 22.29
CA VAL A 176 -0.92 -8.06 21.03
C VAL A 176 -1.39 -9.28 20.25
N ARG A 177 -2.25 -9.09 19.26
CA ARG A 177 -2.61 -10.11 18.30
C ARG A 177 -1.66 -10.05 17.10
N LEU A 178 -1.05 -11.15 16.73
CA LEU A 178 -0.50 -11.35 15.41
C LEU A 178 -1.67 -11.57 14.42
N MET A 179 -1.70 -10.80 13.34
CA MET A 179 -2.82 -10.82 12.38
C MET A 179 -3.07 -12.24 11.86
N ASN A 180 -4.33 -12.69 11.91
CA ASN A 180 -4.77 -14.04 11.53
C ASN A 180 -4.11 -15.19 12.32
N ALA A 181 -3.39 -14.92 13.41
CA ALA A 181 -2.68 -15.91 14.20
C ALA A 181 -3.10 -15.91 15.68
N TYR A 182 -2.18 -15.74 16.57
CA TYR A 182 -2.32 -15.87 18.02
C TYR A 182 -2.12 -14.53 18.72
N PHE A 183 -2.44 -14.52 20.02
CA PHE A 183 -1.93 -13.49 20.90
C PHE A 183 -0.50 -13.84 21.32
N VAL A 184 0.35 -12.82 21.31
CA VAL A 184 1.72 -12.92 21.80
C VAL A 184 1.99 -11.84 22.85
N LYS A 185 2.74 -12.21 23.90
CA LYS A 185 3.15 -11.32 24.97
C LYS A 185 4.65 -11.16 24.93
N CYS A 186 5.15 -9.93 24.87
CA CYS A 186 6.57 -9.65 24.97
C CYS A 186 7.08 -9.96 26.38
N VAL A 187 8.12 -10.77 26.48
CA VAL A 187 8.78 -11.16 27.73
C VAL A 187 10.15 -10.54 27.87
N ASP A 188 10.90 -10.39 26.78
CA ASP A 188 12.25 -9.83 26.76
C ASP A 188 12.62 -9.29 25.37
N PHE A 189 13.77 -8.64 25.23
CA PHE A 189 14.31 -8.18 23.96
C PHE A 189 15.83 -8.05 24.02
N GLU A 190 16.48 -8.17 22.85
CA GLU A 190 17.93 -8.04 22.69
C GLU A 190 18.28 -6.75 21.94
N LYS A 191 19.44 -6.19 22.27
CA LYS A 191 20.00 -5.00 21.63
C LYS A 191 21.37 -5.28 21.03
N ASP A 192 21.71 -4.57 19.98
CA ASP A 192 23.06 -4.51 19.43
C ASP A 192 23.96 -3.58 20.28
N GLU A 193 25.25 -3.50 19.90
CA GLU A 193 26.26 -2.66 20.53
C GLU A 193 25.92 -1.16 20.52
N ASN A 194 25.01 -0.73 19.63
CA ASN A 194 24.55 0.64 19.51
C ASN A 194 23.26 0.91 20.31
N GLY A 195 22.77 -0.09 21.04
CA GLY A 195 21.52 0.00 21.80
C GLY A 195 20.25 -0.14 20.97
N LYS A 196 20.36 -0.52 19.68
CA LYS A 196 19.21 -0.75 18.80
C LYS A 196 18.66 -2.16 19.03
N VAL A 197 17.36 -2.28 19.24
CA VAL A 197 16.70 -3.58 19.41
C VAL A 197 16.79 -4.40 18.13
N THR A 198 17.24 -5.65 18.27
CA THR A 198 17.46 -6.60 17.16
C THR A 198 16.53 -7.80 17.22
N VAL A 199 16.19 -8.26 18.43
CA VAL A 199 15.30 -9.40 18.65
C VAL A 199 14.30 -9.06 19.75
N VAL A 200 13.05 -9.48 19.58
CA VAL A 200 11.98 -9.40 20.56
C VAL A 200 11.54 -10.79 20.92
N HIS A 201 11.61 -11.15 22.20
CA HIS A 201 11.20 -12.45 22.73
C HIS A 201 9.76 -12.40 23.21
N CYS A 202 8.95 -13.34 22.75
CA CYS A 202 7.53 -13.41 23.07
C CYS A 202 7.12 -14.83 23.45
N THR A 203 6.06 -14.93 24.23
CA THR A 203 5.31 -16.18 24.42
C THR A 203 3.96 -16.06 23.73
N TYR A 204 3.50 -17.13 23.07
CA TYR A 204 2.17 -17.19 22.48
C TYR A 204 1.20 -17.97 23.36
N ASP A 205 -0.09 -17.69 23.19
CA ASP A 205 -1.16 -18.41 23.87
C ASP A 205 -1.94 -19.27 22.84
N PRO A 206 -1.77 -20.61 22.86
CA PRO A 206 -2.37 -21.52 21.89
C PRO A 206 -3.89 -21.45 21.79
N ILE A 207 -4.59 -21.13 22.89
CA ILE A 207 -6.06 -21.06 22.90
C ILE A 207 -6.61 -19.85 22.14
N THR A 208 -5.77 -18.87 21.84
CA THR A 208 -6.16 -17.61 21.17
C THR A 208 -6.08 -17.69 19.66
N LYS A 209 -5.87 -18.88 19.08
CA LYS A 209 -5.81 -19.11 17.64
C LYS A 209 -6.98 -18.44 16.92
N ASN A 210 -6.67 -17.73 15.84
CA ASN A 210 -7.69 -17.09 15.03
C ASN A 210 -8.67 -18.12 14.44
N GLY A 211 -9.98 -17.80 14.43
CA GLY A 211 -11.01 -18.71 13.91
C GLY A 211 -11.53 -19.74 14.92
N THR A 212 -10.98 -19.85 16.12
CA THR A 212 -11.46 -20.81 17.16
C THR A 212 -12.61 -20.28 18.00
N GLY A 213 -13.07 -19.04 17.77
CA GLY A 213 -14.15 -18.44 18.55
C GLY A 213 -13.73 -17.99 19.97
N PHE A 214 -12.44 -17.84 20.24
CA PHE A 214 -11.96 -17.39 21.54
C PHE A 214 -12.49 -15.99 21.91
N THR A 215 -13.16 -15.90 23.07
CA THR A 215 -13.78 -14.66 23.57
C THR A 215 -13.30 -14.26 24.97
N GLY A 216 -12.34 -14.98 25.53
CA GLY A 216 -11.92 -14.85 26.94
C GLY A 216 -11.32 -13.49 27.30
N ARG A 217 -10.56 -12.88 26.40
CA ARG A 217 -10.00 -11.52 26.57
C ARG A 217 -9.81 -10.83 25.22
N LYS A 218 -9.72 -9.51 25.27
CA LYS A 218 -9.46 -8.68 24.08
C LYS A 218 -8.12 -7.96 24.24
N VAL A 219 -7.33 -7.96 23.16
CA VAL A 219 -6.14 -7.12 23.03
C VAL A 219 -6.46 -5.91 22.14
N LYS A 220 -5.83 -4.77 22.39
CA LYS A 220 -6.09 -3.54 21.65
C LYS A 220 -5.28 -3.45 20.34
N GLY A 221 -4.11 -4.10 20.32
CA GLY A 221 -3.19 -4.06 19.18
C GLY A 221 -3.27 -5.31 18.31
N THR A 222 -3.24 -5.12 17.01
CA THR A 222 -2.97 -6.17 16.01
C THR A 222 -1.81 -5.70 15.16
N ILE A 223 -0.79 -6.54 14.99
CA ILE A 223 0.40 -6.23 14.21
C ILE A 223 0.56 -7.21 13.04
N HIS A 224 1.20 -6.72 11.97
CA HIS A 224 1.61 -7.55 10.84
C HIS A 224 2.85 -8.35 11.19
N TRP A 225 3.02 -9.46 10.52
CA TRP A 225 4.19 -10.34 10.66
C TRP A 225 4.40 -11.13 9.38
N VAL A 226 5.63 -11.57 9.13
CA VAL A 226 5.96 -12.54 8.09
C VAL A 226 6.93 -13.57 8.63
N PRO A 227 6.83 -14.85 8.23
CA PRO A 227 7.75 -15.91 8.70
C PRO A 227 9.16 -15.69 8.15
N VAL A 228 10.18 -15.93 8.96
CA VAL A 228 11.58 -15.70 8.57
C VAL A 228 11.99 -16.58 7.40
N HIS A 229 11.62 -17.88 7.41
CA HIS A 229 12.07 -18.87 6.43
C HIS A 229 11.13 -19.02 5.22
N HIS A 230 9.90 -18.49 5.30
CA HIS A 230 8.87 -18.69 4.28
C HIS A 230 8.37 -17.38 3.66
N CYS A 231 9.01 -16.23 3.92
CA CYS A 231 8.67 -14.96 3.28
C CYS A 231 9.45 -14.75 1.97
N LYS A 232 8.95 -13.84 1.14
CA LYS A 232 9.65 -13.36 -0.04
C LYS A 232 10.23 -11.98 0.24
N LYS A 233 11.50 -11.78 -0.07
CA LYS A 233 12.12 -10.46 -0.04
C LYS A 233 11.62 -9.66 -1.25
N ALA A 234 11.04 -8.51 -0.99
CA ALA A 234 10.70 -7.52 -2.02
C ALA A 234 11.87 -6.52 -2.20
N VAL A 235 12.07 -6.08 -3.44
CA VAL A 235 13.06 -5.06 -3.81
C VAL A 235 12.33 -3.89 -4.43
#